data_e73c7624dff68e0a353771991c88af74
#
_entry.id   e73c7624dff68e0a353771991c88af74
#
_cell.length_a   1.000
_cell.length_b   1.000
_cell.length_c   1.000
_cell.angle_alpha   90.00
_cell.angle_beta   90.00
_cell.angle_gamma   90.00
#
_symmetry.space_group_name_H-M   'P 1'
#
loop_
_entity.id
_entity.type
_entity.pdbx_description
1 polymer ?
#
loop_
_entity_poly.entity_id
_entity_poly.type
_entity_poly.pdbx_seq_one_letter_code
_entity_poly.pdbx_strand_id
1 'polypeptide(L)'
;MFSRSRRRRTTVLAALAAVSALALAACSSSSGGSTSPSGSSSSSASEITTLRLGFFPNLTHAPAYVALQEGYFKDDLGTLGVKVAPTLFNAGPDAVTALFANAVDIAYVGPNPTVNAWTQSKGAAIKVISGAASGGASFVVAKDITSVKDLEGKTVASPQLGNTQDVALKYWLNKQGEQVAADGTGSVTVTNASNSDIVTAFGTGDLSGAWVPEPYAQSLIAAGGHVLVNENDLWPGGKFVTTNIVVRSQFLDEHPDVVQAFLTANEQALAFIKKNPTQAQADFNSGLLALTGSSVDSAILPKAWDQVTFTDDPLKATLVASAAHAVSVGLLEQSAIDGAGGFDPLYDLTLLNKVRAKASLPPVQ
;
A
#
# COMPACT_ATOMS: atom_id res chain seq x y z
N MET A 1 -17.51 -13.97 -58.55
CA MET A 1 -18.97 -14.09 -58.59
C MET A 1 -19.53 -13.16 -57.54
N PHE A 2 -20.26 -12.17 -57.98
CA PHE A 2 -20.81 -10.98 -57.36
C PHE A 2 -21.81 -11.30 -56.23
N SER A 3 -21.87 -10.49 -55.16
CA SER A 3 -23.08 -9.79 -54.79
C SER A 3 -22.86 -8.73 -53.70
N ARG A 4 -23.13 -7.48 -54.04
CA ARG A 4 -23.30 -6.29 -53.17
C ARG A 4 -24.76 -6.20 -52.73
N SER A 5 -25.01 -5.75 -51.49
CA SER A 5 -26.28 -5.07 -51.12
C SER A 5 -26.03 -4.19 -49.89
N ARG A 6 -25.86 -2.91 -50.03
CA ARG A 6 -26.73 -1.70 -50.01
C ARG A 6 -27.55 -1.53 -48.73
N ARG A 7 -27.09 -0.56 -47.94
CA ARG A 7 -27.75 0.61 -47.32
C ARG A 7 -29.21 0.51 -46.88
N ARG A 8 -29.49 0.91 -45.66
CA ARG A 8 -30.57 1.91 -45.38
C ARG A 8 -30.17 2.76 -44.15
N ARG A 9 -30.07 4.10 -44.43
CA ARG A 9 -30.11 5.19 -43.45
C ARG A 9 -31.61 5.48 -43.21
N THR A 10 -31.99 5.78 -41.95
CA THR A 10 -33.20 6.51 -41.65
C THR A 10 -32.89 7.54 -40.57
N THR A 11 -32.90 8.77 -41.02
CA THR A 11 -32.99 10.03 -40.27
C THR A 11 -34.45 10.26 -39.89
N VAL A 12 -34.73 10.66 -38.63
CA VAL A 12 -35.95 11.38 -38.27
C VAL A 12 -35.60 12.56 -37.38
N LEU A 13 -36.05 13.73 -37.84
CA LEU A 13 -35.91 15.06 -37.25
C LEU A 13 -36.90 15.30 -36.09
N ALA A 14 -36.47 16.08 -35.16
CA ALA A 14 -37.03 17.26 -34.48
C ALA A 14 -38.53 17.32 -34.11
N ALA A 15 -38.79 17.71 -32.85
CA ALA A 15 -39.81 18.70 -32.51
C ALA A 15 -39.50 19.40 -31.19
N LEU A 16 -39.35 20.71 -31.25
CA LEU A 16 -39.37 21.70 -30.16
C LEU A 16 -40.78 21.82 -29.56
N ALA A 17 -40.88 22.06 -28.26
CA ALA A 17 -41.94 22.92 -27.71
C ALA A 17 -41.49 23.54 -26.40
N ALA A 18 -41.37 24.85 -26.39
CA ALA A 18 -41.19 25.75 -25.25
C ALA A 18 -42.55 26.07 -24.63
N VAL A 19 -42.62 26.11 -23.29
CA VAL A 19 -43.68 26.89 -22.61
C VAL A 19 -43.04 27.62 -21.43
N SER A 20 -43.05 28.95 -21.56
CA SER A 20 -42.75 29.94 -20.53
C SER A 20 -44.04 30.29 -19.79
N ALA A 21 -44.03 30.46 -18.49
CA ALA A 21 -44.98 31.30 -17.78
C ALA A 21 -44.38 31.92 -16.54
N LEU A 22 -44.38 33.23 -16.52
CA LEU A 22 -44.09 34.17 -15.42
C LEU A 22 -45.14 34.08 -14.31
N ALA A 23 -44.72 34.36 -13.09
CA ALA A 23 -45.52 35.06 -12.09
C ALA A 23 -44.61 35.88 -11.16
N LEU A 24 -44.69 37.20 -11.32
CA LEU A 24 -44.23 38.23 -10.37
C LEU A 24 -45.40 38.58 -9.42
N ALA A 25 -45.08 38.96 -8.23
CA ALA A 25 -45.65 39.92 -7.26
C ALA A 25 -45.68 39.32 -5.85
N ALA A 26 -45.36 39.96 -4.75
CA ALA A 26 -45.44 41.37 -4.42
C ALA A 26 -44.56 41.65 -3.16
N CYS A 27 -44.02 42.86 -3.08
CA CYS A 27 -43.43 43.45 -1.89
C CYS A 27 -44.51 43.76 -0.85
N SER A 28 -44.21 43.52 0.45
CA SER A 28 -44.72 44.38 1.51
C SER A 28 -43.71 44.46 2.63
N SER A 29 -43.34 45.67 2.94
CA SER A 29 -42.48 46.14 4.01
C SER A 29 -43.14 46.03 5.36
N SER A 30 -42.44 45.48 6.37
CA SER A 30 -42.57 45.93 7.77
C SER A 30 -41.28 45.74 8.49
N SER A 31 -40.81 46.81 9.10
CA SER A 31 -39.67 47.01 9.96
C SER A 31 -39.80 46.23 11.27
N GLY A 32 -38.68 45.67 11.77
CA GLY A 32 -38.55 45.40 13.20
C GLY A 32 -37.60 44.25 13.54
N GLY A 33 -36.45 44.57 14.18
CA GLY A 33 -35.78 43.66 15.09
C GLY A 33 -34.55 42.91 14.55
N SER A 34 -33.37 43.53 14.68
CA SER A 34 -32.06 42.88 14.61
C SER A 34 -31.90 41.86 15.74
N THR A 35 -31.87 40.59 15.37
CA THR A 35 -31.13 39.56 16.11
C THR A 35 -30.51 38.67 15.10
N SER A 36 -29.18 38.82 14.90
CA SER A 36 -28.35 37.90 14.15
C SER A 36 -28.25 36.59 14.93
N PRO A 37 -28.70 35.47 14.42
CA PRO A 37 -28.22 34.22 14.95
C PRO A 37 -26.84 34.01 14.34
N SER A 38 -25.79 34.15 15.17
CA SER A 38 -24.50 33.51 14.88
C SER A 38 -24.72 32.00 14.81
N GLY A 39 -25.11 31.54 13.67
CA GLY A 39 -25.07 30.12 13.33
C GLY A 39 -23.61 29.74 13.18
N SER A 40 -22.99 29.25 14.26
CA SER A 40 -21.85 28.38 14.14
C SER A 40 -22.28 27.19 13.27
N SER A 41 -21.93 27.23 12.01
CA SER A 41 -21.93 26.04 11.16
C SER A 41 -20.81 25.13 11.70
N SER A 42 -21.13 24.37 12.77
CA SER A 42 -20.41 23.12 13.00
C SER A 42 -20.68 22.26 11.79
N SER A 43 -19.70 22.14 10.90
CA SER A 43 -19.69 21.07 9.91
C SER A 43 -19.68 19.77 10.73
N SER A 44 -20.86 19.17 10.91
CA SER A 44 -20.95 17.82 11.41
C SER A 44 -20.21 16.95 10.38
N ALA A 45 -19.02 16.43 10.75
CA ALA A 45 -18.41 15.36 10.00
C ALA A 45 -19.49 14.30 9.72
N SER A 46 -19.63 13.88 8.48
CA SER A 46 -20.63 12.85 8.16
C SER A 46 -20.30 11.59 8.94
N GLU A 47 -21.27 11.08 9.68
CA GLU A 47 -21.11 9.88 10.48
C GLU A 47 -20.79 8.70 9.52
N ILE A 48 -19.58 8.11 9.65
CA ILE A 48 -19.22 6.92 8.88
C ILE A 48 -19.54 5.67 9.67
N THR A 49 -19.97 4.63 9.00
CA THR A 49 -20.24 3.30 9.57
C THR A 49 -19.24 2.24 9.12
N THR A 50 -18.34 2.60 8.20
CA THR A 50 -17.40 1.66 7.60
C THR A 50 -16.06 2.32 7.34
N LEU A 51 -14.98 1.74 7.86
CA LEU A 51 -13.59 2.02 7.51
C LEU A 51 -13.15 1.04 6.41
N ARG A 52 -12.81 1.53 5.24
CA ARG A 52 -12.33 0.73 4.11
C ARG A 52 -10.82 0.58 4.21
N LEU A 53 -10.37 -0.65 4.50
CA LEU A 53 -8.97 -0.97 4.79
C LEU A 53 -8.34 -1.77 3.67
N GLY A 54 -7.26 -1.25 3.07
CA GLY A 54 -6.47 -1.91 2.04
C GLY A 54 -5.22 -2.59 2.61
N PHE A 55 -4.92 -3.82 2.17
CA PHE A 55 -3.66 -4.51 2.48
C PHE A 55 -3.41 -5.67 1.51
N PHE A 56 -2.30 -6.40 1.67
CA PHE A 56 -1.87 -7.42 0.70
C PHE A 56 -1.75 -8.79 1.36
N PRO A 57 -1.77 -9.89 0.58
CA PRO A 57 -1.53 -11.24 1.08
C PRO A 57 -0.03 -11.49 1.34
N ASN A 58 0.65 -10.53 1.97
CA ASN A 58 2.06 -10.57 2.32
C ASN A 58 2.25 -10.67 3.83
N LEU A 59 3.28 -11.36 4.28
CA LEU A 59 3.57 -11.48 5.70
C LEU A 59 3.89 -10.12 6.35
N THR A 60 4.48 -9.20 5.61
CA THR A 60 4.76 -7.82 6.06
C THR A 60 3.49 -7.01 6.40
N HIS A 61 2.29 -7.55 6.08
CA HIS A 61 0.98 -6.99 6.43
C HIS A 61 0.30 -7.76 7.59
N ALA A 62 1.01 -8.66 8.27
CA ALA A 62 0.44 -9.49 9.34
C ALA A 62 -0.26 -8.69 10.47
N PRO A 63 0.15 -7.45 10.85
CA PRO A 63 -0.60 -6.70 11.85
C PRO A 63 -2.08 -6.48 11.49
N ALA A 64 -2.41 -6.27 10.19
CA ALA A 64 -3.79 -6.15 9.75
C ALA A 64 -4.58 -7.46 9.96
N TYR A 65 -3.98 -8.60 9.60
CA TYR A 65 -4.59 -9.91 9.76
C TYR A 65 -4.83 -10.26 11.23
N VAL A 66 -3.82 -10.04 12.08
CA VAL A 66 -3.91 -10.28 13.52
C VAL A 66 -4.97 -9.38 14.16
N ALA A 67 -5.01 -8.09 13.82
CA ALA A 67 -6.03 -7.18 14.33
C ALA A 67 -7.46 -7.58 13.93
N LEU A 68 -7.63 -8.16 12.74
CA LEU A 68 -8.92 -8.71 12.28
C LEU A 68 -9.29 -10.00 13.05
N GLN A 69 -8.36 -10.94 13.19
CA GLN A 69 -8.60 -12.25 13.80
C GLN A 69 -8.82 -12.16 15.32
N GLU A 70 -8.01 -11.38 16.02
CA GLU A 70 -8.13 -11.14 17.45
C GLU A 70 -9.26 -10.16 17.83
N GLY A 71 -9.89 -9.54 16.81
CA GLY A 71 -11.06 -8.67 17.03
C GLY A 71 -10.70 -7.23 17.46
N TYR A 72 -9.44 -6.82 17.48
CA TYR A 72 -9.03 -5.49 17.94
C TYR A 72 -9.68 -4.37 17.13
N PHE A 73 -9.78 -4.51 15.81
CA PHE A 73 -10.52 -3.53 15.01
C PHE A 73 -12.01 -3.48 15.35
N LYS A 74 -12.63 -4.63 15.60
CA LYS A 74 -14.04 -4.70 15.97
C LYS A 74 -14.30 -4.02 17.32
N ASP A 75 -13.39 -4.23 18.29
CA ASP A 75 -13.56 -3.72 19.64
C ASP A 75 -13.33 -2.21 19.70
N ASP A 76 -12.20 -1.71 19.14
CA ASP A 76 -11.88 -0.29 19.20
C ASP A 76 -12.77 0.58 18.30
N LEU A 77 -12.94 0.19 17.02
CA LEU A 77 -13.79 0.93 16.07
C LEU A 77 -15.28 0.75 16.35
N GLY A 78 -15.66 -0.41 16.92
CA GLY A 78 -17.03 -0.70 17.31
C GLY A 78 -17.59 0.27 18.35
N THR A 79 -16.74 0.85 19.21
CA THR A 79 -17.14 1.92 20.17
C THR A 79 -17.62 3.19 19.46
N LEU A 80 -17.21 3.39 18.21
CA LEU A 80 -17.60 4.50 17.33
C LEU A 80 -18.72 4.10 16.35
N GLY A 81 -19.23 2.88 16.43
CA GLY A 81 -20.20 2.34 15.45
C GLY A 81 -19.61 1.99 14.08
N VAL A 82 -18.27 1.96 13.95
CA VAL A 82 -17.56 1.76 12.70
C VAL A 82 -17.15 0.28 12.55
N LYS A 83 -17.36 -0.30 11.36
CA LYS A 83 -16.90 -1.64 10.98
C LYS A 83 -15.74 -1.53 9.98
N VAL A 84 -14.82 -2.49 10.00
CA VAL A 84 -13.77 -2.59 8.97
C VAL A 84 -14.27 -3.40 7.78
N ALA A 85 -14.06 -2.86 6.59
CA ALA A 85 -14.24 -3.55 5.32
C ALA A 85 -12.86 -3.78 4.66
N PRO A 86 -12.31 -4.99 4.73
CA PRO A 86 -11.02 -5.31 4.14
C PRO A 86 -11.09 -5.42 2.62
N THR A 87 -10.06 -4.92 1.93
CA THR A 87 -9.84 -5.08 0.50
C THR A 87 -8.41 -5.52 0.27
N LEU A 88 -8.23 -6.63 -0.46
CA LEU A 88 -6.91 -7.14 -0.82
C LEU A 88 -6.45 -6.58 -2.17
N PHE A 89 -5.16 -6.25 -2.24
CA PHE A 89 -4.48 -5.83 -3.46
C PHE A 89 -3.29 -6.75 -3.74
N ASN A 90 -2.91 -6.87 -5.01
CA ASN A 90 -1.74 -7.66 -5.40
C ASN A 90 -0.44 -6.94 -5.03
N ALA A 91 -0.41 -5.61 -5.20
CA ALA A 91 0.74 -4.76 -4.86
C ALA A 91 0.35 -3.28 -4.68
N GLY A 92 1.35 -2.45 -4.35
CA GLY A 92 1.16 -1.05 -4.00
C GLY A 92 0.51 -0.15 -5.03
N PRO A 93 0.85 -0.21 -6.33
CA PRO A 93 0.22 0.61 -7.35
C PRO A 93 -1.30 0.49 -7.40
N ASP A 94 -1.86 -0.71 -7.21
CA ASP A 94 -3.31 -0.94 -7.17
C ASP A 94 -3.94 -0.27 -5.93
N ALA A 95 -3.27 -0.39 -4.77
CA ALA A 95 -3.73 0.26 -3.54
C ALA A 95 -3.70 1.80 -3.65
N VAL A 96 -2.68 2.38 -4.31
CA VAL A 96 -2.60 3.81 -4.59
C VAL A 96 -3.75 4.26 -5.49
N THR A 97 -4.08 3.50 -6.53
CA THR A 97 -5.23 3.77 -7.39
C THR A 97 -6.53 3.77 -6.58
N ALA A 98 -6.71 2.83 -5.66
CA ALA A 98 -7.88 2.75 -4.79
C ALA A 98 -7.96 3.92 -3.79
N LEU A 99 -6.82 4.38 -3.25
CA LEU A 99 -6.74 5.58 -2.40
C LEU A 99 -7.19 6.84 -3.17
N PHE A 100 -6.68 7.04 -4.39
CA PHE A 100 -7.08 8.18 -5.24
C PHE A 100 -8.54 8.13 -5.68
N ALA A 101 -9.08 6.93 -5.89
CA ALA A 101 -10.49 6.72 -6.23
C ALA A 101 -11.42 6.82 -5.02
N ASN A 102 -10.92 7.12 -3.81
CA ASN A 102 -11.67 7.06 -2.55
C ASN A 102 -12.33 5.67 -2.32
N ALA A 103 -11.73 4.60 -2.82
CA ALA A 103 -12.22 3.24 -2.62
C ALA A 103 -11.70 2.61 -1.32
N VAL A 104 -10.59 3.10 -0.79
CA VAL A 104 -10.06 2.78 0.55
C VAL A 104 -9.71 4.06 1.31
N ASP A 105 -9.76 3.99 2.63
CA ASP A 105 -9.50 5.12 3.53
C ASP A 105 -8.11 5.04 4.15
N ILE A 106 -7.73 3.84 4.58
CA ILE A 106 -6.42 3.50 5.14
C ILE A 106 -5.87 2.30 4.37
N ALA A 107 -4.56 2.29 4.12
CA ALA A 107 -3.90 1.15 3.48
C ALA A 107 -2.53 0.85 4.11
N TYR A 108 -2.23 -0.44 4.24
CA TYR A 108 -0.87 -0.92 4.42
C TYR A 108 -0.21 -0.97 3.04
N VAL A 109 0.93 -0.31 2.87
CA VAL A 109 1.54 -0.16 1.55
C VAL A 109 3.06 0.05 1.67
N GLY A 110 3.81 -0.37 0.67
CA GLY A 110 5.26 -0.21 0.63
C GLY A 110 5.73 1.23 0.42
N PRO A 111 7.02 1.53 0.69
CA PRO A 111 7.55 2.89 0.61
C PRO A 111 7.47 3.51 -0.79
N ASN A 112 7.84 2.79 -1.86
CA ASN A 112 7.84 3.38 -3.20
C ASN A 112 6.42 3.71 -3.71
N PRO A 113 5.41 2.86 -3.58
CA PRO A 113 4.03 3.25 -3.86
C PRO A 113 3.54 4.42 -2.99
N THR A 114 3.95 4.49 -1.71
CA THR A 114 3.66 5.65 -0.84
C THR A 114 4.26 6.93 -1.41
N VAL A 115 5.54 6.90 -1.81
CA VAL A 115 6.22 8.03 -2.45
C VAL A 115 5.51 8.42 -3.75
N ASN A 116 5.13 7.45 -4.58
CA ASN A 116 4.41 7.71 -5.82
C ASN A 116 3.06 8.39 -5.58
N ALA A 117 2.28 7.92 -4.60
CA ALA A 117 1.02 8.57 -4.22
C ALA A 117 1.23 10.01 -3.73
N TRP A 118 2.26 10.22 -2.91
CA TRP A 118 2.63 11.55 -2.40
C TRP A 118 3.01 12.52 -3.52
N THR A 119 3.92 12.12 -4.40
CA THR A 119 4.44 12.97 -5.48
C THR A 119 3.40 13.23 -6.56
N GLN A 120 2.62 12.22 -6.99
CA GLN A 120 1.55 12.38 -7.97
C GLN A 120 0.44 13.34 -7.49
N SER A 121 0.16 13.35 -6.20
CA SER A 121 -0.82 14.27 -5.60
C SER A 121 -0.23 15.62 -5.21
N LYS A 122 1.04 15.87 -5.50
CA LYS A 122 1.77 17.09 -5.08
C LYS A 122 1.67 17.33 -3.56
N GLY A 123 1.78 16.25 -2.79
CA GLY A 123 1.77 16.30 -1.34
C GLY A 123 0.38 16.39 -0.69
N ALA A 124 -0.70 16.17 -1.43
CA ALA A 124 -2.05 16.44 -0.92
C ALA A 124 -2.86 15.21 -0.48
N ALA A 125 -2.68 14.04 -1.14
CA ALA A 125 -3.68 12.98 -1.05
C ALA A 125 -3.58 12.09 0.19
N ILE A 126 -2.38 11.87 0.72
CA ILE A 126 -2.16 10.89 1.79
C ILE A 126 -1.23 11.40 2.89
N LYS A 127 -1.29 10.73 4.05
CA LYS A 127 -0.29 10.83 5.12
C LYS A 127 0.16 9.45 5.55
N VAL A 128 1.47 9.32 5.87
CA VAL A 128 1.99 8.17 6.63
C VAL A 128 1.68 8.41 8.10
N ILE A 129 0.95 7.48 8.71
CA ILE A 129 0.49 7.58 10.10
C ILE A 129 1.14 6.54 11.03
N SER A 130 1.79 5.52 10.46
CA SER A 130 2.51 4.48 11.22
C SER A 130 3.40 3.67 10.29
N GLY A 131 4.37 2.96 10.85
CA GLY A 131 4.96 1.76 10.25
C GLY A 131 4.07 0.54 10.43
N ALA A 132 4.44 -0.58 9.81
CA ALA A 132 3.85 -1.90 10.05
C ALA A 132 4.90 -3.01 10.05
N ALA A 133 5.89 -2.93 9.14
CA ALA A 133 6.95 -3.93 9.03
C ALA A 133 8.27 -3.34 8.50
N SER A 134 9.36 -3.91 9.00
CA SER A 134 10.73 -3.73 8.55
C SER A 134 11.32 -5.08 8.13
N GLY A 135 12.11 -5.11 7.05
CA GLY A 135 12.71 -6.35 6.55
C GLY A 135 11.73 -7.25 5.78
N GLY A 136 12.09 -8.50 5.63
CA GLY A 136 11.24 -9.50 5.00
C GLY A 136 11.13 -9.37 3.48
N ALA A 137 12.24 -9.04 2.81
CA ALA A 137 12.37 -9.12 1.35
C ALA A 137 13.74 -9.64 0.96
N SER A 138 13.80 -10.43 -0.11
CA SER A 138 15.05 -11.04 -0.59
C SER A 138 15.03 -11.21 -2.11
N PHE A 139 16.22 -11.18 -2.71
CA PHE A 139 16.44 -11.66 -4.06
C PHE A 139 16.80 -13.14 -4.01
N VAL A 140 15.86 -13.97 -4.40
CA VAL A 140 16.01 -15.43 -4.49
C VAL A 140 16.23 -15.82 -5.93
N VAL A 141 17.22 -16.67 -6.18
CA VAL A 141 17.64 -17.09 -7.53
C VAL A 141 17.71 -18.61 -7.67
N ALA A 142 17.71 -19.07 -8.90
CA ALA A 142 17.87 -20.48 -9.23
C ALA A 142 19.26 -21.00 -8.83
N LYS A 143 19.40 -22.32 -8.67
CA LYS A 143 20.60 -22.98 -8.14
C LYS A 143 21.89 -22.67 -8.91
N ASP A 144 21.79 -22.48 -10.22
CA ASP A 144 22.91 -22.21 -11.13
C ASP A 144 23.37 -20.75 -11.12
N ILE A 145 22.63 -19.85 -10.48
CA ILE A 145 22.98 -18.44 -10.33
C ILE A 145 23.74 -18.28 -9.01
N THR A 146 25.03 -18.05 -9.05
CA THR A 146 25.89 -17.92 -7.87
C THR A 146 26.48 -16.51 -7.73
N SER A 147 26.38 -15.72 -8.77
CA SER A 147 26.88 -14.36 -8.83
C SER A 147 26.01 -13.49 -9.76
N VAL A 148 26.20 -12.17 -9.68
CA VAL A 148 25.53 -11.21 -10.58
C VAL A 148 25.80 -11.53 -12.06
N LYS A 149 27.02 -11.97 -12.41
CA LYS A 149 27.40 -12.28 -13.79
C LYS A 149 26.58 -13.43 -14.39
N ASP A 150 26.09 -14.34 -13.56
CA ASP A 150 25.27 -15.46 -14.03
C ASP A 150 23.85 -14.99 -14.43
N LEU A 151 23.48 -13.73 -14.09
CA LEU A 151 22.21 -13.13 -14.47
C LEU A 151 22.21 -12.52 -15.87
N GLU A 152 23.38 -12.31 -16.51
CA GLU A 152 23.47 -11.72 -17.85
C GLU A 152 22.64 -12.54 -18.86
N GLY A 153 21.74 -11.84 -19.57
CA GLY A 153 20.81 -12.47 -20.53
C GLY A 153 19.66 -13.26 -19.88
N LYS A 154 19.56 -13.30 -18.56
CA LYS A 154 18.49 -13.99 -17.85
C LYS A 154 17.28 -13.09 -17.63
N THR A 155 16.14 -13.73 -17.33
CA THR A 155 14.92 -13.06 -16.91
C THR A 155 14.70 -13.28 -15.41
N VAL A 156 14.54 -12.18 -14.68
CA VAL A 156 14.17 -12.16 -13.26
C VAL A 156 12.89 -11.36 -13.06
N ALA A 157 12.26 -11.48 -11.90
CA ALA A 157 10.99 -10.85 -11.67
C ALA A 157 10.96 -10.01 -10.38
N SER A 158 10.01 -9.06 -10.35
CA SER A 158 9.58 -8.34 -9.16
C SER A 158 8.07 -8.11 -9.22
N PRO A 159 7.37 -7.85 -8.06
CA PRO A 159 5.97 -7.44 -8.09
C PRO A 159 5.83 -6.12 -8.84
N GLN A 160 4.75 -5.90 -9.48
CA GLN A 160 4.35 -4.70 -10.26
C GLN A 160 5.42 -3.60 -10.49
N LEU A 161 5.40 -2.99 -11.65
CA LEU A 161 6.31 -1.89 -12.03
C LEU A 161 6.22 -0.71 -11.02
N GLY A 162 7.37 -0.24 -10.55
CA GLY A 162 7.47 0.86 -9.58
C GLY A 162 7.07 0.48 -8.15
N ASN A 163 6.83 -0.80 -7.87
CA ASN A 163 6.67 -1.29 -6.50
C ASN A 163 8.01 -1.32 -5.77
N THR A 164 8.00 -1.52 -4.45
CA THR A 164 9.20 -1.47 -3.59
C THR A 164 10.28 -2.42 -4.06
N GLN A 165 9.94 -3.70 -4.30
CA GLN A 165 10.90 -4.72 -4.72
C GLN A 165 11.37 -4.52 -6.18
N ASP A 166 10.58 -3.87 -7.02
CA ASP A 166 10.98 -3.53 -8.38
C ASP A 166 12.09 -2.46 -8.38
N VAL A 167 11.92 -1.43 -7.54
CA VAL A 167 12.95 -0.41 -7.33
C VAL A 167 14.21 -1.02 -6.71
N ALA A 168 14.06 -1.86 -5.68
CA ALA A 168 15.19 -2.50 -5.00
C ALA A 168 16.01 -3.38 -5.97
N LEU A 169 15.34 -4.22 -6.78
CA LEU A 169 16.00 -5.09 -7.76
C LEU A 169 16.75 -4.29 -8.82
N LYS A 170 16.10 -3.33 -9.47
CA LYS A 170 16.71 -2.51 -10.53
C LYS A 170 17.87 -1.67 -9.99
N TYR A 171 17.69 -1.07 -8.81
CA TYR A 171 18.73 -0.32 -8.14
C TYR A 171 19.95 -1.20 -7.83
N TRP A 172 19.71 -2.37 -7.24
CA TRP A 172 20.78 -3.30 -6.90
C TRP A 172 21.52 -3.79 -8.14
N LEU A 173 20.81 -4.24 -9.20
CA LEU A 173 21.42 -4.68 -10.46
C LEU A 173 22.31 -3.59 -11.06
N ASN A 174 21.82 -2.34 -11.15
CA ASN A 174 22.58 -1.22 -11.67
C ASN A 174 23.83 -0.90 -10.82
N LYS A 175 23.74 -1.05 -9.49
CA LYS A 175 24.90 -0.91 -8.58
C LYS A 175 25.94 -2.02 -8.75
N GLN A 176 25.53 -3.20 -9.20
CA GLN A 176 26.45 -4.30 -9.50
C GLN A 176 27.09 -4.19 -10.90
N GLY A 177 26.73 -3.18 -11.68
CA GLY A 177 27.27 -2.94 -13.01
C GLY A 177 26.41 -3.44 -14.16
N GLU A 178 25.27 -4.10 -13.86
CA GLU A 178 24.27 -4.43 -14.85
C GLU A 178 23.55 -3.15 -15.33
N GLN A 179 23.10 -3.18 -16.58
CA GLN A 179 22.36 -2.05 -17.16
C GLN A 179 20.89 -2.43 -17.30
N VAL A 180 20.06 -2.01 -16.36
CA VAL A 180 18.61 -2.26 -16.37
C VAL A 180 17.87 -0.93 -16.39
N ALA A 181 17.09 -0.72 -17.44
CA ALA A 181 16.28 0.48 -17.62
C ALA A 181 15.02 0.46 -16.73
N ALA A 182 14.34 1.61 -16.64
CA ALA A 182 13.11 1.73 -15.85
C ALA A 182 12.00 0.76 -16.29
N ASP A 183 11.91 0.46 -17.60
CA ASP A 183 10.96 -0.50 -18.16
C ASP A 183 11.35 -1.97 -17.97
N GLY A 184 12.51 -2.25 -17.35
CA GLY A 184 13.02 -3.59 -17.07
C GLY A 184 13.85 -4.20 -18.21
N THR A 185 14.08 -3.49 -19.33
CA THR A 185 14.97 -3.93 -20.39
C THR A 185 16.42 -3.70 -20.01
N GLY A 186 17.33 -4.56 -20.50
CA GLY A 186 18.76 -4.40 -20.21
C GLY A 186 19.58 -5.67 -20.35
N SER A 187 20.76 -5.70 -19.73
CA SER A 187 21.63 -6.88 -19.65
C SER A 187 20.97 -8.03 -18.88
N VAL A 188 20.13 -7.71 -17.92
CA VAL A 188 19.20 -8.59 -17.21
C VAL A 188 17.79 -8.09 -17.50
N THR A 189 16.90 -8.97 -17.93
CA THR A 189 15.50 -8.60 -18.14
C THR A 189 14.74 -8.68 -16.81
N VAL A 190 14.13 -7.57 -16.38
CA VAL A 190 13.26 -7.53 -15.20
C VAL A 190 11.81 -7.50 -15.66
N THR A 191 11.04 -8.55 -15.35
CA THR A 191 9.60 -8.62 -15.63
C THR A 191 8.78 -8.37 -14.35
N ASN A 192 7.52 -7.97 -14.49
CA ASN A 192 6.64 -7.70 -13.37
C ASN A 192 5.41 -8.62 -13.42
N ALA A 193 5.09 -9.27 -12.29
CA ALA A 193 3.95 -10.15 -12.15
C ALA A 193 3.43 -10.15 -10.70
N SER A 194 2.27 -10.77 -10.44
CA SER A 194 1.85 -10.99 -9.06
C SER A 194 2.82 -11.93 -8.34
N ASN A 195 2.95 -11.80 -7.01
CA ASN A 195 3.85 -12.66 -6.24
C ASN A 195 3.55 -14.17 -6.43
N SER A 196 2.26 -14.55 -6.53
CA SER A 196 1.85 -15.95 -6.78
C SER A 196 2.26 -16.45 -8.17
N ASP A 197 2.15 -15.59 -9.19
CA ASP A 197 2.58 -15.93 -10.55
C ASP A 197 4.10 -16.05 -10.62
N ILE A 198 4.83 -15.17 -9.90
CA ILE A 198 6.30 -15.25 -9.78
C ILE A 198 6.72 -16.61 -9.19
N VAL A 199 6.07 -17.06 -8.10
CA VAL A 199 6.37 -18.39 -7.51
C VAL A 199 6.13 -19.51 -8.52
N THR A 200 5.03 -19.44 -9.26
CA THR A 200 4.70 -20.43 -10.28
C THR A 200 5.74 -20.43 -11.41
N ALA A 201 6.04 -19.26 -11.98
CA ALA A 201 7.00 -19.14 -13.10
C ALA A 201 8.44 -19.52 -12.69
N PHE A 202 8.82 -19.23 -11.44
CA PHE A 202 10.10 -19.68 -10.91
C PHE A 202 10.15 -21.21 -10.75
N GLY A 203 9.08 -21.82 -10.25
CA GLY A 203 8.97 -23.27 -10.08
C GLY A 203 9.00 -24.05 -11.41
N THR A 204 8.53 -23.45 -12.53
CA THR A 204 8.61 -24.03 -13.89
C THR A 204 9.93 -23.74 -14.58
N GLY A 205 10.79 -22.89 -14.03
CA GLY A 205 12.08 -22.51 -14.61
C GLY A 205 11.99 -21.38 -15.66
N ASP A 206 10.85 -20.71 -15.77
CA ASP A 206 10.68 -19.57 -16.67
C ASP A 206 11.38 -18.29 -16.14
N LEU A 207 11.67 -18.25 -14.84
CA LEU A 207 12.41 -17.18 -14.17
C LEU A 207 13.68 -17.72 -13.53
N SER A 208 14.78 -16.99 -13.70
CA SER A 208 16.07 -17.28 -13.06
C SER A 208 16.17 -16.73 -11.63
N GLY A 209 15.25 -15.86 -11.21
CA GLY A 209 15.19 -15.31 -9.86
C GLY A 209 14.07 -14.30 -9.71
N ALA A 210 13.81 -13.90 -8.46
CA ALA A 210 12.90 -12.82 -8.18
C ALA A 210 13.22 -12.12 -6.85
N TRP A 211 12.99 -10.80 -6.81
CA TRP A 211 13.02 -10.03 -5.57
C TRP A 211 11.59 -9.88 -5.06
N VAL A 212 11.31 -10.55 -3.98
CA VAL A 212 9.93 -10.67 -3.45
C VAL A 212 9.89 -10.49 -1.94
N PRO A 213 8.76 -10.07 -1.38
CA PRO A 213 8.55 -10.04 0.06
C PRO A 213 8.23 -11.44 0.61
N GLU A 214 8.30 -11.59 1.93
CA GLU A 214 7.80 -12.78 2.62
C GLU A 214 6.26 -12.86 2.60
N PRO A 215 5.67 -14.05 2.46
CA PRO A 215 6.31 -15.39 2.53
C PRO A 215 6.83 -15.91 1.18
N TYR A 216 6.76 -15.12 0.12
CA TYR A 216 7.08 -15.57 -1.23
C TYR A 216 8.57 -15.86 -1.41
N ALA A 217 9.47 -15.14 -0.71
CA ALA A 217 10.89 -15.47 -0.73
C ALA A 217 11.15 -16.90 -0.23
N GLN A 218 10.53 -17.29 0.89
CA GLN A 218 10.64 -18.66 1.39
C GLN A 218 9.95 -19.67 0.46
N SER A 219 8.89 -19.28 -0.25
CA SER A 219 8.24 -20.14 -1.25
C SER A 219 9.17 -20.43 -2.45
N LEU A 220 9.92 -19.42 -2.92
CA LEU A 220 10.94 -19.62 -3.96
C LEU A 220 12.09 -20.51 -3.49
N ILE A 221 12.51 -20.38 -2.22
CA ILE A 221 13.52 -21.26 -1.61
C ILE A 221 13.01 -22.70 -1.55
N ALA A 222 11.75 -22.89 -1.15
CA ALA A 222 11.11 -24.22 -1.14
C ALA A 222 10.98 -24.83 -2.55
N ALA A 223 10.84 -23.99 -3.59
CA ALA A 223 10.87 -24.40 -5.00
C ALA A 223 12.29 -24.69 -5.54
N GLY A 224 13.31 -24.65 -4.69
CA GLY A 224 14.70 -25.01 -5.03
C GLY A 224 15.62 -23.83 -5.31
N GLY A 225 15.19 -22.61 -5.04
CA GLY A 225 16.01 -21.40 -5.08
C GLY A 225 16.89 -21.25 -3.84
N HIS A 226 17.75 -20.23 -3.88
CA HIS A 226 18.52 -19.78 -2.71
C HIS A 226 18.59 -18.25 -2.70
N VAL A 227 18.86 -17.68 -1.52
CA VAL A 227 19.00 -16.21 -1.37
C VAL A 227 20.35 -15.79 -1.95
N LEU A 228 20.31 -14.97 -3.01
CA LEU A 228 21.49 -14.27 -3.51
C LEU A 228 21.73 -12.98 -2.72
N VAL A 229 20.64 -12.27 -2.36
CA VAL A 229 20.69 -11.05 -1.55
C VAL A 229 19.57 -11.07 -0.51
N ASN A 230 19.93 -10.96 0.75
CA ASN A 230 18.97 -10.56 1.79
C ASN A 230 18.94 -9.03 1.81
N GLU A 231 17.78 -8.43 1.61
CA GLU A 231 17.67 -6.97 1.51
C GLU A 231 18.11 -6.28 2.82
N ASN A 232 17.98 -6.92 3.97
CA ASN A 232 18.46 -6.39 5.24
C ASN A 232 19.97 -6.04 5.20
N ASP A 233 20.78 -6.82 4.46
CA ASP A 233 22.23 -6.61 4.36
C ASP A 233 22.61 -5.33 3.60
N LEU A 234 21.68 -4.75 2.88
CA LEU A 234 21.88 -3.53 2.09
C LEU A 234 21.58 -2.24 2.89
N TRP A 235 21.01 -2.39 4.10
CA TRP A 235 20.53 -1.24 4.87
C TRP A 235 21.27 -1.10 6.21
N PRO A 236 21.50 0.15 6.67
CA PRO A 236 22.17 0.38 7.96
C PRO A 236 21.45 -0.32 9.11
N GLY A 237 22.20 -1.15 9.84
CA GLY A 237 21.66 -1.93 10.96
C GLY A 237 20.59 -2.96 10.57
N GLY A 238 20.51 -3.33 9.29
CA GLY A 238 19.54 -4.31 8.78
C GLY A 238 18.09 -3.84 8.80
N LYS A 239 17.86 -2.54 8.98
CA LYS A 239 16.50 -1.99 9.13
C LYS A 239 16.13 -1.14 7.90
N PHE A 240 15.00 -1.45 7.30
CA PHE A 240 14.38 -0.66 6.25
C PHE A 240 12.87 -0.87 6.27
N VAL A 241 12.14 0.15 5.88
CA VAL A 241 10.68 0.04 5.82
C VAL A 241 10.27 -0.83 4.64
N THR A 242 9.45 -1.84 4.93
CA THR A 242 8.82 -2.67 3.90
C THR A 242 7.34 -2.35 3.78
N THR A 243 6.70 -2.00 4.89
CA THR A 243 5.29 -1.63 4.91
C THR A 243 5.05 -0.46 5.87
N ASN A 244 4.44 0.60 5.34
CA ASN A 244 3.86 1.71 6.08
C ASN A 244 2.34 1.57 6.16
N ILE A 245 1.72 2.33 7.07
CA ILE A 245 0.29 2.58 7.08
C ILE A 245 0.07 4.02 6.60
N VAL A 246 -0.70 4.15 5.53
CA VAL A 246 -1.10 5.44 4.97
C VAL A 246 -2.60 5.66 5.10
N VAL A 247 -2.98 6.90 5.27
CA VAL A 247 -4.38 7.34 5.32
C VAL A 247 -4.61 8.43 4.28
N ARG A 248 -5.80 8.49 3.69
CA ARG A 248 -6.17 9.65 2.88
C ARG A 248 -6.20 10.92 3.76
N SER A 249 -5.56 11.99 3.29
CA SER A 249 -5.48 13.25 4.06
C SER A 249 -6.86 13.76 4.46
N GLN A 250 -7.81 13.79 3.53
CA GLN A 250 -9.19 14.19 3.80
C GLN A 250 -9.85 13.32 4.88
N PHE A 251 -9.64 12.00 4.85
CA PHE A 251 -10.21 11.10 5.84
C PHE A 251 -9.61 11.33 7.24
N LEU A 252 -8.31 11.60 7.31
CA LEU A 252 -7.64 11.97 8.57
C LEU A 252 -8.21 13.26 9.17
N ASP A 253 -8.46 14.27 8.34
CA ASP A 253 -9.01 15.56 8.76
C ASP A 253 -10.46 15.44 9.23
N GLU A 254 -11.28 14.63 8.53
CA GLU A 254 -12.72 14.47 8.80
C GLU A 254 -13.01 13.48 9.94
N HIS A 255 -12.17 12.44 10.14
CA HIS A 255 -12.40 11.32 11.06
C HIS A 255 -11.16 10.96 11.89
N PRO A 256 -10.54 11.93 12.59
CA PRO A 256 -9.32 11.67 13.39
C PRO A 256 -9.55 10.69 14.55
N ASP A 257 -10.74 10.60 15.07
CA ASP A 257 -11.15 9.65 16.12
C ASP A 257 -11.15 8.20 15.59
N VAL A 258 -11.65 7.98 14.38
CA VAL A 258 -11.62 6.67 13.71
C VAL A 258 -10.18 6.25 13.41
N VAL A 259 -9.34 7.18 12.91
CA VAL A 259 -7.92 6.92 12.67
C VAL A 259 -7.19 6.59 13.97
N GLN A 260 -7.50 7.29 15.08
CA GLN A 260 -6.90 6.99 16.39
C GLN A 260 -7.34 5.62 16.91
N ALA A 261 -8.61 5.24 16.77
CA ALA A 261 -9.10 3.90 17.12
C ALA A 261 -8.43 2.81 16.30
N PHE A 262 -8.28 3.01 14.97
CA PHE A 262 -7.54 2.12 14.09
C PHE A 262 -6.08 1.94 14.55
N LEU A 263 -5.38 3.04 14.86
CA LEU A 263 -3.99 2.98 15.35
C LEU A 263 -3.90 2.27 16.71
N THR A 264 -4.90 2.41 17.58
CA THR A 264 -4.96 1.68 18.86
C THR A 264 -5.05 0.18 18.61
N ALA A 265 -5.95 -0.26 17.74
CA ALA A 265 -6.08 -1.67 17.36
C ALA A 265 -4.81 -2.23 16.70
N ASN A 266 -4.17 -1.45 15.84
CA ASN A 266 -2.89 -1.84 15.22
C ASN A 266 -1.78 -2.01 16.27
N GLU A 267 -1.68 -1.10 17.24
CA GLU A 267 -0.69 -1.22 18.32
C GLU A 267 -0.94 -2.45 19.21
N GLN A 268 -2.19 -2.78 19.48
CA GLN A 268 -2.56 -4.02 20.19
C GLN A 268 -2.13 -5.26 19.39
N ALA A 269 -2.32 -5.25 18.06
CA ALA A 269 -1.86 -6.34 17.20
C ALA A 269 -0.34 -6.49 17.22
N LEU A 270 0.43 -5.39 17.16
CA LEU A 270 1.89 -5.42 17.27
C LEU A 270 2.36 -5.96 18.63
N ALA A 271 1.71 -5.53 19.71
CA ALA A 271 2.00 -6.05 21.06
C ALA A 271 1.66 -7.55 21.17
N PHE A 272 0.55 -7.99 20.59
CA PHE A 272 0.16 -9.40 20.54
C PHE A 272 1.15 -10.24 19.74
N ILE A 273 1.54 -9.82 18.54
CA ILE A 273 2.54 -10.47 17.69
C ILE A 273 3.84 -10.71 18.47
N LYS A 274 4.31 -9.68 19.18
CA LYS A 274 5.53 -9.77 19.99
C LYS A 274 5.40 -10.77 21.15
N LYS A 275 4.24 -10.80 21.82
CA LYS A 275 4.00 -11.62 23.00
C LYS A 275 3.63 -13.06 22.65
N ASN A 276 2.93 -13.28 21.56
CA ASN A 276 2.32 -14.55 21.16
C ASN A 276 2.66 -14.91 19.71
N PRO A 277 3.94 -15.02 19.31
CA PRO A 277 4.34 -15.15 17.91
C PRO A 277 3.75 -16.40 17.22
N THR A 278 3.60 -17.52 17.92
CA THR A 278 3.01 -18.74 17.39
C THR A 278 1.52 -18.57 17.07
N GLN A 279 0.77 -17.93 17.97
CA GLN A 279 -0.65 -17.65 17.74
C GLN A 279 -0.81 -16.62 16.63
N ALA A 280 0.00 -15.57 16.60
CA ALA A 280 -0.03 -14.56 15.56
C ALA A 280 0.25 -15.14 14.15
N GLN A 281 1.13 -16.15 14.03
CA GLN A 281 1.32 -16.90 12.79
C GLN A 281 0.05 -17.67 12.39
N ALA A 282 -0.61 -18.32 13.36
CA ALA A 282 -1.88 -19.03 13.11
C ALA A 282 -2.98 -18.06 12.68
N ASP A 283 -3.08 -16.88 13.32
CA ASP A 283 -4.06 -15.84 12.99
C ASP A 283 -3.82 -15.26 11.60
N PHE A 284 -2.56 -14.95 11.27
CA PHE A 284 -2.19 -14.53 9.92
C PHE A 284 -2.65 -15.55 8.88
N ASN A 285 -2.32 -16.82 9.10
CA ASN A 285 -2.61 -17.89 8.14
C ASN A 285 -4.13 -18.17 8.03
N SER A 286 -4.84 -18.10 9.14
CA SER A 286 -6.31 -18.24 9.16
C SER A 286 -7.01 -17.07 8.44
N GLY A 287 -6.54 -15.84 8.70
CA GLY A 287 -7.05 -14.65 8.03
C GLY A 287 -6.74 -14.65 6.53
N LEU A 288 -5.54 -15.08 6.15
CA LEU A 288 -5.14 -15.23 4.75
C LEU A 288 -6.02 -16.24 4.05
N LEU A 289 -6.24 -17.43 4.66
CA LEU A 289 -7.11 -18.45 4.12
C LEU A 289 -8.56 -17.95 3.95
N ALA A 290 -9.09 -17.26 4.95
CA ALA A 290 -10.45 -16.72 4.91
C ALA A 290 -10.65 -15.68 3.78
N LEU A 291 -9.64 -14.87 3.48
CA LEU A 291 -9.73 -13.78 2.51
C LEU A 291 -9.30 -14.18 1.09
N THR A 292 -8.44 -15.20 0.93
CA THR A 292 -7.86 -15.59 -0.37
C THR A 292 -8.21 -17.01 -0.81
N GLY A 293 -8.70 -17.83 0.10
CA GLY A 293 -8.87 -19.28 -0.13
C GLY A 293 -7.58 -20.09 -0.06
N SER A 294 -6.43 -19.46 0.28
CA SER A 294 -5.12 -20.11 0.35
C SER A 294 -4.40 -19.75 1.66
N SER A 295 -3.55 -20.63 2.15
CA SER A 295 -2.69 -20.41 3.32
C SER A 295 -1.25 -20.66 2.99
N VAL A 296 -0.34 -20.15 3.82
CA VAL A 296 1.10 -20.43 3.72
C VAL A 296 1.38 -21.80 4.35
N ASP A 297 2.23 -22.59 3.70
CA ASP A 297 2.66 -23.89 4.21
C ASP A 297 3.28 -23.77 5.61
N SER A 298 2.97 -24.70 6.48
CA SER A 298 3.46 -24.73 7.87
C SER A 298 4.98 -24.86 7.99
N ALA A 299 5.66 -25.40 6.99
CA ALA A 299 7.13 -25.47 6.95
C ALA A 299 7.77 -24.16 6.44
N ILE A 300 7.00 -23.30 5.78
CA ILE A 300 7.43 -22.01 5.21
C ILE A 300 7.18 -20.87 6.20
N LEU A 301 6.00 -20.80 6.78
CA LEU A 301 5.55 -19.66 7.58
C LEU A 301 6.50 -19.28 8.73
N PRO A 302 7.00 -20.19 9.57
CA PRO A 302 7.93 -19.80 10.64
C PRO A 302 9.23 -19.20 10.11
N LYS A 303 9.77 -19.74 9.02
CA LYS A 303 11.00 -19.21 8.39
C LYS A 303 10.80 -17.82 7.81
N ALA A 304 9.64 -17.58 7.18
CA ALA A 304 9.25 -16.29 6.66
C ALA A 304 9.05 -15.28 7.81
N TRP A 305 8.44 -15.72 8.91
CA TRP A 305 8.19 -14.90 10.10
C TRP A 305 9.47 -14.34 10.69
N ASP A 306 10.50 -15.16 10.77
CA ASP A 306 11.80 -14.78 11.32
C ASP A 306 12.55 -13.72 10.49
N GLN A 307 12.12 -13.48 9.24
CA GLN A 307 12.70 -12.46 8.37
C GLN A 307 12.06 -11.07 8.54
N VAL A 308 10.94 -10.97 9.27
CA VAL A 308 10.15 -9.74 9.39
C VAL A 308 10.22 -9.20 10.81
N THR A 309 10.47 -7.90 10.94
CA THR A 309 10.30 -7.17 12.20
C THR A 309 9.04 -6.33 12.12
N PHE A 310 8.04 -6.65 12.94
CA PHE A 310 6.81 -5.86 13.01
C PHE A 310 7.02 -4.65 13.90
N THR A 311 6.71 -3.45 13.41
CA THR A 311 7.00 -2.19 14.09
C THR A 311 6.08 -1.07 13.60
N ASP A 312 5.68 -0.21 14.51
CA ASP A 312 4.96 1.03 14.21
C ASP A 312 5.87 2.21 13.84
N ASP A 313 7.20 2.04 14.00
CA ASP A 313 8.17 3.02 13.50
C ASP A 313 8.14 3.04 11.96
N PRO A 314 7.80 4.17 11.31
CA PRO A 314 7.73 4.25 9.86
C PRO A 314 9.09 4.29 9.17
N LEU A 315 10.20 4.30 9.92
CA LEU A 315 11.58 4.28 9.41
C LEU A 315 11.82 5.31 8.30
N LYS A 316 11.43 6.56 8.52
CA LYS A 316 11.41 7.66 7.54
C LYS A 316 12.68 7.76 6.71
N ALA A 317 13.86 7.66 7.34
CA ALA A 317 15.14 7.76 6.63
C ALA A 317 15.28 6.72 5.51
N THR A 318 14.74 5.51 5.71
CA THR A 318 14.83 4.43 4.72
C THR A 318 13.80 4.59 3.59
N LEU A 319 12.63 5.18 3.85
CA LEU A 319 11.70 5.58 2.80
C LEU A 319 12.33 6.66 1.90
N VAL A 320 12.97 7.68 2.49
CA VAL A 320 13.67 8.73 1.73
C VAL A 320 14.78 8.13 0.86
N ALA A 321 15.57 7.19 1.42
CA ALA A 321 16.60 6.50 0.64
C ALA A 321 16.00 5.65 -0.48
N SER A 322 14.88 4.95 -0.23
CA SER A 322 14.17 4.18 -1.27
C SER A 322 13.62 5.07 -2.40
N ALA A 323 13.17 6.29 -2.08
CA ALA A 323 12.80 7.27 -3.09
C ALA A 323 14.00 7.71 -3.95
N ALA A 324 15.17 7.93 -3.33
CA ALA A 324 16.41 8.23 -4.06
C ALA A 324 16.85 7.06 -4.97
N HIS A 325 16.64 5.81 -4.53
CA HIS A 325 16.87 4.64 -5.38
C HIS A 325 15.94 4.67 -6.61
N ALA A 326 14.65 4.99 -6.42
CA ALA A 326 13.70 5.11 -7.53
C ALA A 326 14.09 6.21 -8.53
N VAL A 327 14.60 7.36 -8.05
CA VAL A 327 15.13 8.43 -8.91
C VAL A 327 16.32 7.91 -9.72
N SER A 328 17.26 7.21 -9.09
CA SER A 328 18.48 6.73 -9.75
C SER A 328 18.22 5.70 -10.85
N VAL A 329 17.09 5.00 -10.81
CA VAL A 329 16.69 4.02 -11.84
C VAL A 329 15.61 4.55 -12.79
N GLY A 330 15.30 5.85 -12.74
CA GLY A 330 14.35 6.49 -13.66
C GLY A 330 12.89 6.15 -13.43
N LEU A 331 12.53 5.63 -12.25
CA LEU A 331 11.14 5.32 -11.87
C LEU A 331 10.45 6.47 -11.13
N LEU A 332 11.20 7.51 -10.78
CA LEU A 332 10.71 8.72 -10.12
C LEU A 332 11.57 9.91 -10.55
N GLU A 333 10.94 11.07 -10.71
CA GLU A 333 11.64 12.32 -11.00
C GLU A 333 11.91 13.08 -9.70
N GLN A 334 13.14 13.62 -9.52
CA GLN A 334 13.48 14.46 -8.36
C GLN A 334 12.54 15.67 -8.26
N SER A 335 12.21 16.28 -9.40
CA SER A 335 11.30 17.43 -9.48
C SER A 335 9.89 17.13 -8.95
N ALA A 336 9.44 15.87 -8.99
CA ALA A 336 8.16 15.46 -8.42
C ALA A 336 8.22 15.43 -6.88
N ILE A 337 9.36 15.04 -6.29
CA ILE A 337 9.59 15.10 -4.85
C ILE A 337 9.62 16.57 -4.39
N ASP A 338 10.35 17.42 -5.10
CA ASP A 338 10.47 18.85 -4.79
C ASP A 338 9.10 19.54 -4.91
N GLY A 339 8.33 19.21 -5.95
CA GLY A 339 6.98 19.72 -6.18
C GLY A 339 5.96 19.28 -5.15
N ALA A 340 6.22 18.19 -4.41
CA ALA A 340 5.42 17.72 -3.28
C ALA A 340 5.85 18.33 -1.92
N GLY A 341 6.89 19.16 -1.89
CA GLY A 341 7.42 19.77 -0.67
C GLY A 341 8.37 18.88 0.13
N GLY A 342 8.99 17.90 -0.51
CA GLY A 342 9.84 16.90 0.15
C GLY A 342 9.04 15.86 0.92
N PHE A 343 9.64 15.27 1.96
CA PHE A 343 9.02 14.16 2.71
C PHE A 343 8.56 14.51 4.12
N ASP A 344 8.96 15.66 4.69
CA ASP A 344 8.53 16.02 6.05
C ASP A 344 7.00 16.15 6.17
N PRO A 345 6.29 16.80 5.22
CA PRO A 345 4.84 16.92 5.29
C PRO A 345 4.09 15.61 4.98
N LEU A 346 4.76 14.58 4.46
CA LEU A 346 4.15 13.26 4.24
C LEU A 346 3.74 12.58 5.54
N TYR A 347 4.45 12.86 6.64
CA TYR A 347 4.23 12.18 7.92
C TYR A 347 3.31 12.99 8.82
N ASP A 348 2.29 12.32 9.38
CA ASP A 348 1.54 12.81 10.53
C ASP A 348 1.47 11.71 11.60
N LEU A 349 2.41 11.77 12.53
CA LEU A 349 2.54 10.80 13.63
C LEU A 349 1.87 11.27 14.92
N THR A 350 1.08 12.34 14.85
CA THR A 350 0.46 12.95 16.03
C THR A 350 -0.45 11.96 16.76
N LEU A 351 -1.33 11.27 16.04
CA LEU A 351 -2.25 10.30 16.63
C LEU A 351 -1.53 9.03 17.09
N LEU A 352 -0.54 8.55 16.34
CA LEU A 352 0.29 7.41 16.73
C LEU A 352 1.00 7.70 18.05
N ASN A 353 1.63 8.87 18.19
CA ASN A 353 2.35 9.24 19.41
C ASN A 353 1.40 9.40 20.62
N LYS A 354 0.13 9.78 20.42
CA LYS A 354 -0.89 9.74 21.48
C LYS A 354 -1.22 8.31 21.91
N VAL A 355 -1.33 7.37 20.94
CA VAL A 355 -1.55 5.93 21.24
C VAL A 355 -0.36 5.35 21.98
N ARG A 356 0.86 5.59 21.49
CA ARG A 356 2.12 5.14 22.12
C ARG A 356 2.26 5.64 23.56
N ALA A 357 1.95 6.92 23.80
CA ALA A 357 1.99 7.48 25.14
C ALA A 357 1.03 6.75 26.09
N LYS A 358 -0.18 6.38 25.65
CA LYS A 358 -1.12 5.58 26.45
C LYS A 358 -0.58 4.16 26.74
N ALA A 359 0.18 3.59 25.82
CA ALA A 359 0.85 2.30 25.98
C ALA A 359 2.21 2.39 26.71
N SER A 360 2.58 3.59 27.22
CA SER A 360 3.87 3.84 27.87
C SER A 360 5.08 3.58 26.97
N LEU A 361 4.92 3.77 25.65
CA LEU A 361 5.97 3.66 24.66
C LEU A 361 6.55 5.04 24.32
N PRO A 362 7.86 5.15 24.01
CA PRO A 362 8.45 6.41 23.58
C PRO A 362 7.87 6.85 22.22
N PRO A 363 7.83 8.16 21.92
CA PRO A 363 7.37 8.66 20.64
C PRO A 363 8.29 8.20 19.49
N VAL A 364 7.72 8.04 18.29
CA VAL A 364 8.46 7.87 17.02
C VAL A 364 8.52 9.21 16.27
N GLN A 365 9.53 9.35 15.36
CA GLN A 365 9.83 10.58 14.63
C GLN A 365 9.65 10.41 13.12
#